data_b7d51bfd98d3f4ab319058d63b9ce1ca
#
_entry.id   b7d51bfd98d3f4ab319058d63b9ce1ca
#
_cell.length_a   1.000
_cell.length_b   1.000
_cell.length_c   1.000
_cell.angle_alpha   90.00
_cell.angle_beta   90.00
_cell.angle_gamma   90.00
#
_symmetry.space_group_name_H-M   'P 1'
#
loop_
_entity.id
_entity.type
_entity.pdbx_description
1 polymer ?
#
loop_
_entity_poly.entity_id
_entity_poly.type
_entity_poly.pdbx_seq_one_letter_code
_entity_poly.pdbx_strand_id
1 'polypeptide(L)'
;MSTKKLKIMTVVGTRPEIIRLSRVLALLDQFCEHVLVHTGQNYDYELNQVFFDDLGVRKPDHFLDSAANSVSAAQTIGNLIIAVDRVLEQERPEAMLVLGDTNSCLSVIPAKRRKIPIFHMEAGNRCFDQRVPEETNRKIVDQDRKSVV
;
A
#
# COMPACT_ATOMS: atom_id res chain seq x y z
N MET A 1 23.92 -13.26 18.64
CA MET A 1 22.91 -12.22 18.89
C MET A 1 21.91 -12.25 17.74
N SER A 2 20.65 -12.49 18.03
CA SER A 2 19.58 -12.37 17.04
C SER A 2 19.37 -10.87 16.78
N THR A 3 19.77 -10.38 15.62
CA THR A 3 19.41 -9.03 15.18
C THR A 3 17.91 -8.98 14.98
N LYS A 4 17.20 -8.16 15.74
CA LYS A 4 15.76 -7.94 15.57
C LYS A 4 15.52 -7.47 14.14
N LYS A 5 14.70 -8.21 13.38
CA LYS A 5 14.29 -7.80 12.04
C LYS A 5 13.43 -6.56 12.13
N LEU A 6 13.62 -5.63 11.18
CA LEU A 6 12.74 -4.47 11.03
C LEU A 6 11.34 -4.91 10.61
N LYS A 7 10.32 -4.33 11.21
CA LYS A 7 8.93 -4.57 10.84
C LYS A 7 8.50 -3.58 9.77
N ILE A 8 8.27 -4.08 8.56
CA ILE A 8 7.92 -3.27 7.38
C ILE A 8 6.52 -3.63 6.92
N MET A 9 5.68 -2.63 6.72
CA MET A 9 4.37 -2.80 6.11
C MET A 9 4.41 -2.35 4.66
N THR A 10 3.92 -3.20 3.74
CA THR A 10 3.69 -2.82 2.34
C THR A 10 2.20 -2.78 2.06
N VAL A 11 1.73 -1.70 1.44
CA VAL A 11 0.33 -1.53 1.06
C VAL A 11 0.20 -1.58 -0.46
N VAL A 12 -0.64 -2.46 -0.94
CA VAL A 12 -0.96 -2.64 -2.37
C VAL A 12 -2.48 -2.70 -2.57
N GLY A 13 -2.94 -2.39 -3.77
CA GLY A 13 -4.38 -2.42 -4.06
C GLY A 13 -4.73 -2.80 -5.48
N THR A 14 -3.73 -2.89 -6.36
CA THR A 14 -3.93 -3.21 -7.77
C THR A 14 -2.92 -4.24 -8.27
N ARG A 15 -3.28 -4.93 -9.36
CA ARG A 15 -2.38 -5.90 -10.01
C ARG A 15 -1.05 -5.30 -10.46
N PRO A 16 -1.01 -4.12 -11.11
CA PRO A 16 0.27 -3.52 -11.50
C PRO A 16 1.22 -3.27 -10.32
N GLU A 17 0.70 -2.86 -9.17
CA GLU A 17 1.51 -2.70 -7.95
C GLU A 17 2.12 -4.03 -7.51
N ILE A 18 1.32 -5.09 -7.46
CA ILE A 18 1.77 -6.42 -7.05
C ILE A 18 2.81 -6.97 -8.01
N ILE A 19 2.59 -6.85 -9.33
CA ILE A 19 3.54 -7.30 -10.36
C ILE A 19 4.89 -6.61 -10.16
N ARG A 20 4.89 -5.29 -10.08
CA ARG A 20 6.11 -4.50 -9.94
C ARG A 20 6.84 -4.76 -8.64
N LEU A 21 6.10 -4.96 -7.55
CA LEU A 21 6.66 -5.23 -6.24
C LEU A 21 7.00 -6.69 -5.99
N SER A 22 6.61 -7.64 -6.82
CA SER A 22 6.71 -9.08 -6.53
C SER A 22 8.08 -9.51 -6.00
N ARG A 23 9.17 -9.05 -6.62
CA ARG A 23 10.53 -9.36 -6.17
C ARG A 23 10.91 -8.62 -4.89
N VAL A 24 10.45 -7.39 -4.71
CA VAL A 24 10.67 -6.61 -3.48
C VAL A 24 9.95 -7.25 -2.30
N LEU A 25 8.70 -7.70 -2.51
CA LEU A 25 7.92 -8.41 -1.49
C LEU A 25 8.64 -9.69 -1.03
N ALA A 26 9.16 -10.47 -1.98
CA ALA A 26 9.93 -11.68 -1.65
C ALA A 26 11.19 -11.38 -0.81
N LEU A 27 11.90 -10.31 -1.11
CA LEU A 27 13.06 -9.88 -0.34
C LEU A 27 12.68 -9.36 1.05
N LEU A 28 11.58 -8.62 1.16
CA LEU A 28 11.06 -8.16 2.45
C LEU A 28 10.64 -9.35 3.33
N ASP A 29 9.99 -10.36 2.75
CA ASP A 29 9.63 -11.58 3.48
C ASP A 29 10.87 -12.33 4.00
N GLN A 30 11.97 -12.30 3.26
CA GLN A 30 13.21 -12.96 3.64
C GLN A 30 13.97 -12.20 4.75
N PHE A 31 14.08 -10.88 4.63
CA PHE A 31 14.98 -10.08 5.46
C PHE A 31 14.30 -9.29 6.58
N CYS A 32 12.99 -9.05 6.47
CA CYS A 32 12.23 -8.24 7.42
C CYS A 32 11.11 -9.05 8.09
N GLU A 33 10.53 -8.51 9.15
CA GLU A 33 9.20 -8.89 9.61
C GLU A 33 8.20 -8.13 8.73
N HIS A 34 7.75 -8.80 7.66
CA HIS A 34 6.99 -8.16 6.60
C HIS A 34 5.49 -8.35 6.78
N VAL A 35 4.75 -7.25 6.80
CA VAL A 35 3.28 -7.20 6.82
C VAL A 35 2.80 -6.73 5.46
N LEU A 36 2.11 -7.59 4.72
CA LEU A 36 1.52 -7.28 3.42
C LEU A 36 0.04 -6.98 3.58
N VAL A 37 -0.36 -5.77 3.18
CA VAL A 37 -1.75 -5.28 3.25
C VAL A 37 -2.27 -5.06 1.84
N HIS A 38 -3.41 -5.68 1.52
CA HIS A 38 -4.15 -5.44 0.28
C HIS A 38 -5.41 -4.62 0.58
N THR A 39 -5.57 -3.50 -0.11
CA THR A 39 -6.65 -2.55 0.19
C THR A 39 -8.01 -3.01 -0.31
N GLY A 40 -8.07 -3.92 -1.28
CA GLY A 40 -9.34 -4.39 -1.86
C GLY A 40 -10.09 -3.31 -2.64
N GLN A 41 -9.37 -2.35 -3.23
CA GLN A 41 -10.03 -1.27 -3.99
C GLN A 41 -10.66 -1.74 -5.31
N ASN A 42 -10.29 -2.92 -5.82
CA ASN A 42 -10.90 -3.56 -6.97
C ASN A 42 -11.61 -4.85 -6.55
N TYR A 43 -12.84 -5.04 -6.99
CA TYR A 43 -13.82 -6.03 -6.51
C TYR A 43 -13.47 -7.52 -6.72
N ASP A 44 -12.45 -7.87 -7.49
CA ASP A 44 -12.20 -9.26 -7.89
C ASP A 44 -11.23 -10.01 -6.95
N TYR A 45 -11.73 -10.43 -5.80
CA TYR A 45 -10.95 -11.26 -4.86
C TYR A 45 -10.53 -12.60 -5.49
N GLU A 46 -11.42 -13.29 -6.20
CA GLU A 46 -11.12 -14.60 -6.82
C GLU A 46 -10.08 -14.50 -7.93
N LEU A 47 -10.17 -13.48 -8.79
CA LEU A 47 -9.17 -13.19 -9.80
C LEU A 47 -7.81 -12.77 -9.19
N ASN A 48 -7.83 -12.14 -8.02
CA ASN A 48 -6.59 -11.77 -7.31
C ASN A 48 -5.86 -13.01 -6.76
N GLN A 49 -6.57 -14.03 -6.28
CA GLN A 49 -5.94 -15.22 -5.70
C GLN A 49 -5.14 -16.02 -6.74
N VAL A 50 -5.73 -16.31 -7.90
CA VAL A 50 -5.04 -16.98 -9.02
C VAL A 50 -3.79 -16.19 -9.42
N PHE A 51 -3.89 -14.88 -9.38
CA PHE A 51 -2.80 -13.98 -9.75
C PHE A 51 -1.64 -13.97 -8.73
N PHE A 52 -1.93 -14.05 -7.45
CA PHE A 52 -0.89 -14.21 -6.41
C PHE A 52 -0.15 -15.54 -6.57
N ASP A 53 -0.88 -16.61 -6.87
CA ASP A 53 -0.30 -17.93 -7.08
C ASP A 53 0.64 -17.95 -8.31
N ASP A 54 0.23 -17.33 -9.41
CA ASP A 54 1.02 -17.24 -10.65
C ASP A 54 2.31 -16.42 -10.49
N LEU A 55 2.30 -15.39 -9.65
CA LEU A 55 3.47 -14.55 -9.37
C LEU A 55 4.36 -15.09 -8.25
N GLY A 56 3.94 -16.16 -7.58
CA GLY A 56 4.63 -16.67 -6.39
C GLY A 56 4.66 -15.68 -5.23
N VAL A 57 3.69 -14.76 -5.19
CA VAL A 57 3.51 -13.82 -4.08
C VAL A 57 2.57 -14.45 -3.06
N ARG A 58 2.97 -14.43 -1.79
CA ARG A 58 2.13 -14.96 -0.71
C ARG A 58 0.84 -14.17 -0.53
N LYS A 59 -0.15 -14.77 0.11
CA LYS A 59 -1.38 -14.08 0.48
C LYS A 59 -1.08 -12.89 1.40
N PRO A 60 -1.83 -11.77 1.27
CA PRO A 60 -1.69 -10.66 2.19
C PRO A 60 -2.08 -11.06 3.62
N ASP A 61 -1.41 -10.46 4.60
CA ASP A 61 -1.75 -10.63 6.01
C ASP A 61 -3.08 -9.97 6.35
N HIS A 62 -3.38 -8.86 5.67
CA HIS A 62 -4.63 -8.12 5.81
C HIS A 62 -5.23 -7.82 4.44
N PHE A 63 -6.50 -8.15 4.27
CA PHE A 63 -7.32 -7.76 3.12
C PHE A 63 -8.42 -6.82 3.61
N LEU A 64 -8.41 -5.55 3.18
CA LEU A 64 -9.24 -4.51 3.80
C LEU A 64 -10.61 -4.35 3.16
N ASP A 65 -10.79 -4.86 1.93
CA ASP A 65 -12.06 -4.79 1.18
C ASP A 65 -12.66 -3.37 1.15
N SER A 66 -11.83 -2.36 0.93
CA SER A 66 -12.21 -0.96 1.06
C SER A 66 -13.26 -0.49 0.05
N ALA A 67 -13.43 -1.23 -1.06
CA ALA A 67 -14.44 -0.97 -2.06
C ALA A 67 -15.80 -1.61 -1.73
N ALA A 68 -15.86 -2.53 -0.77
CA ALA A 68 -17.11 -3.19 -0.40
C ALA A 68 -18.14 -2.17 0.09
N ASN A 69 -19.35 -2.28 -0.46
CA ASN A 69 -20.49 -1.39 -0.12
C ASN A 69 -20.21 0.11 -0.31
N SER A 70 -19.16 0.47 -1.04
CA SER A 70 -18.88 1.88 -1.36
C SER A 70 -19.80 2.37 -2.48
N VAL A 71 -20.41 3.53 -2.28
CA VAL A 71 -21.27 4.18 -3.27
C VAL A 71 -20.54 5.30 -4.04
N SER A 72 -19.30 5.60 -3.64
CA SER A 72 -18.48 6.62 -4.31
C SER A 72 -16.99 6.37 -4.10
N ALA A 73 -16.17 6.95 -4.98
CA ALA A 73 -14.70 6.93 -4.82
C ALA A 73 -14.25 7.56 -3.50
N ALA A 74 -14.91 8.63 -3.06
CA ALA A 74 -14.62 9.28 -1.79
C ALA A 74 -14.87 8.34 -0.60
N GLN A 75 -15.95 7.57 -0.64
CA GLN A 75 -16.25 6.58 0.40
C GLN A 75 -15.22 5.45 0.41
N THR A 76 -14.81 4.95 -0.75
CA THR A 76 -13.75 3.95 -0.86
C THR A 76 -12.45 4.46 -0.23
N ILE A 77 -12.07 5.70 -0.52
CA ILE A 77 -10.89 6.34 0.08
C ILE A 77 -11.04 6.47 1.60
N GLY A 78 -12.20 6.93 2.06
CA GLY A 78 -12.48 7.05 3.50
C GLY A 78 -12.41 5.71 4.22
N ASN A 79 -13.02 4.66 3.66
CA ASN A 79 -12.96 3.31 4.19
C ASN A 79 -11.51 2.78 4.25
N LEU A 80 -10.74 3.04 3.20
CA LEU A 80 -9.33 2.66 3.13
C LEU A 80 -8.52 3.32 4.25
N ILE A 81 -8.66 4.62 4.42
CA ILE A 81 -7.92 5.36 5.46
C ILE A 81 -8.24 4.82 6.85
N ILE A 82 -9.52 4.60 7.15
CA ILE A 82 -9.96 4.06 8.43
C ILE A 82 -9.42 2.64 8.65
N ALA A 83 -9.52 1.78 7.65
CA ALA A 83 -9.09 0.40 7.75
C ALA A 83 -7.56 0.30 7.91
N VAL A 84 -6.80 1.07 7.13
CA VAL A 84 -5.33 1.11 7.27
C VAL A 84 -4.91 1.64 8.64
N ASP A 85 -5.58 2.66 9.15
CA ASP A 85 -5.25 3.20 10.48
C ASP A 85 -5.38 2.14 11.59
N ARG A 86 -6.41 1.29 11.52
CA ARG A 86 -6.59 0.16 12.46
C ARG A 86 -5.46 -0.87 12.34
N VAL A 87 -5.05 -1.19 11.12
CA VAL A 87 -3.95 -2.13 10.90
C VAL A 87 -2.64 -1.54 11.40
N LEU A 88 -2.38 -0.25 11.18
CA LEU A 88 -1.21 0.43 11.70
C LEU A 88 -1.15 0.42 13.23
N GLU A 89 -2.28 0.58 13.89
CA GLU A 89 -2.36 0.49 15.35
C GLU A 89 -2.06 -0.91 15.86
N GLN A 90 -2.59 -1.93 15.18
CA GLN A 90 -2.38 -3.33 15.54
C GLN A 90 -0.94 -3.79 15.28
N GLU A 91 -0.40 -3.50 14.11
CA GLU A 91 0.89 -4.02 13.65
C GLU A 91 2.08 -3.19 14.10
N ARG A 92 1.91 -1.88 14.27
CA ARG A 92 2.96 -0.91 14.65
C ARG A 92 4.25 -1.06 13.85
N PRO A 93 4.19 -0.96 12.51
CA PRO A 93 5.37 -1.12 11.69
C PRO A 93 6.38 0.02 11.91
N GLU A 94 7.66 -0.27 11.69
CA GLU A 94 8.75 0.70 11.81
C GLU A 94 8.92 1.52 10.52
N ALA A 95 8.36 1.03 9.39
CA ALA A 95 8.28 1.76 8.13
C ALA A 95 7.13 1.22 7.25
N MET A 96 6.69 2.05 6.31
CA MET A 96 5.70 1.70 5.29
C MET A 96 6.28 1.87 3.90
N LEU A 97 6.01 0.91 3.02
CA LEU A 97 6.32 0.95 1.60
C LEU A 97 5.04 1.07 0.78
N VAL A 98 5.03 2.01 -0.15
CA VAL A 98 3.97 2.18 -1.16
C VAL A 98 4.59 2.37 -2.55
N LEU A 99 3.83 2.05 -3.59
CA LEU A 99 4.27 2.22 -4.97
C LEU A 99 3.21 2.97 -5.79
N GLY A 100 3.66 3.96 -6.55
CA GLY A 100 2.85 4.63 -7.56
C GLY A 100 1.88 5.67 -7.00
N ASP A 101 0.65 5.64 -7.49
CA ASP A 101 -0.30 6.75 -7.40
C ASP A 101 -1.77 6.34 -7.23
N THR A 102 -2.03 5.07 -7.01
CA THR A 102 -3.40 4.58 -6.81
C THR A 102 -3.98 5.10 -5.48
N ASN A 103 -5.27 4.93 -5.28
CA ASN A 103 -5.91 5.30 -4.01
C ASN A 103 -5.29 4.56 -2.82
N SER A 104 -4.71 3.38 -3.02
CA SER A 104 -4.00 2.64 -1.96
C SER A 104 -2.83 3.43 -1.38
N CYS A 105 -2.19 4.29 -2.18
CA CYS A 105 -1.11 5.14 -1.72
C CYS A 105 -1.57 6.22 -0.72
N LEU A 106 -2.87 6.53 -0.65
CA LEU A 106 -3.40 7.45 0.36
C LEU A 106 -3.34 6.88 1.78
N SER A 107 -2.97 5.60 1.93
CA SER A 107 -2.58 4.99 3.21
C SER A 107 -1.43 5.71 3.91
N VAL A 108 -0.68 6.54 3.19
CA VAL A 108 0.37 7.39 3.77
C VAL A 108 -0.20 8.43 4.77
N ILE A 109 -1.47 8.83 4.60
CA ILE A 109 -2.09 9.83 5.47
C ILE A 109 -2.14 9.34 6.93
N PRO A 110 -2.75 8.20 7.27
CA PRO A 110 -2.73 7.68 8.64
C PRO A 110 -1.32 7.30 9.10
N ALA A 111 -0.48 6.77 8.22
CA ALA A 111 0.90 6.43 8.56
C ALA A 111 1.71 7.66 9.00
N LYS A 112 1.57 8.76 8.28
CA LYS A 112 2.23 10.03 8.63
C LYS A 112 1.77 10.56 9.97
N ARG A 113 0.47 10.54 10.23
CA ARG A 113 -0.09 10.97 11.53
C ARG A 113 0.44 10.14 12.69
N ARG A 114 0.76 8.88 12.45
CA ARG A 114 1.41 7.97 13.42
C ARG A 114 2.94 8.09 13.44
N LYS A 115 3.52 9.03 12.67
CA LYS A 115 4.97 9.27 12.57
C LYS A 115 5.76 8.05 12.04
N ILE A 116 5.12 7.22 11.22
CA ILE A 116 5.76 6.08 10.57
C ILE A 116 6.48 6.59 9.32
N PRO A 117 7.78 6.31 9.16
CA PRO A 117 8.53 6.63 7.96
C PRO A 117 7.93 5.97 6.71
N ILE A 118 7.82 6.72 5.61
CA ILE A 118 7.23 6.27 4.36
C ILE A 118 8.30 6.23 3.28
N PHE A 119 8.37 5.10 2.58
CA PHE A 119 9.18 4.90 1.39
C PHE A 119 8.25 4.77 0.19
N HIS A 120 8.38 5.68 -0.76
CA HIS A 120 7.52 5.76 -1.93
C HIS A 120 8.31 5.43 -3.19
N MET A 121 8.03 4.29 -3.79
CA MET A 121 8.58 3.90 -5.09
C MET A 121 7.78 4.58 -6.21
N GLU A 122 8.46 4.95 -7.29
CA GLU A 122 7.92 5.76 -8.40
C GLU A 122 7.47 7.17 -7.97
N ALA A 123 8.08 7.71 -6.95
CA ALA A 123 7.79 9.06 -6.48
C ALA A 123 8.25 10.14 -7.49
N GLY A 124 7.57 11.27 -7.46
CA GLY A 124 7.92 12.44 -8.28
C GLY A 124 7.36 12.43 -9.71
N ASN A 125 6.71 11.37 -10.14
CA ASN A 125 6.02 11.33 -11.42
C ASN A 125 4.92 12.39 -11.50
N ARG A 126 4.74 13.00 -12.68
CA ARG A 126 3.69 13.98 -12.98
C ARG A 126 3.15 13.77 -14.39
N CYS A 127 1.85 13.91 -14.58
CA CYS A 127 1.24 14.01 -15.91
C CYS A 127 0.81 15.44 -16.25
N PHE A 128 0.83 16.36 -15.27
CA PHE A 128 0.45 17.77 -15.41
C PHE A 128 -1.01 18.01 -15.81
N ASP A 129 -1.84 16.98 -15.78
CA ASP A 129 -3.28 17.06 -16.02
C ASP A 129 -4.05 16.89 -14.70
N GLN A 130 -4.59 17.99 -14.18
CA GLN A 130 -5.32 18.03 -12.92
C GLN A 130 -6.67 17.29 -12.97
N ARG A 131 -7.14 16.88 -14.15
CA ARG A 131 -8.36 16.09 -14.31
C ARG A 131 -8.17 14.62 -13.96
N VAL A 132 -6.92 14.18 -13.91
CA VAL A 132 -6.55 12.79 -13.56
C VAL A 132 -6.45 12.66 -12.05
N PRO A 133 -7.29 11.81 -11.41
CA PRO A 133 -7.29 11.64 -9.95
C PRO A 133 -5.93 11.25 -9.38
N GLU A 134 -5.18 10.44 -10.11
CA GLU A 134 -3.84 9.98 -9.74
C GLU A 134 -2.85 11.14 -9.60
N GLU A 135 -3.02 12.23 -10.34
CA GLU A 135 -2.16 13.40 -10.21
C GLU A 135 -2.32 14.08 -8.85
N THR A 136 -3.53 14.09 -8.29
CA THR A 136 -3.77 14.54 -6.93
C THR A 136 -3.13 13.60 -5.91
N ASN A 137 -3.30 12.29 -6.10
CA ASN A 137 -2.69 11.28 -5.24
C ASN A 137 -1.16 11.43 -5.20
N ARG A 138 -0.51 11.60 -6.36
CA ARG A 138 0.94 11.81 -6.45
C ARG A 138 1.41 12.98 -5.60
N LYS A 139 0.72 14.10 -5.69
CA LYS A 139 1.05 15.30 -4.93
C LYS A 139 0.90 15.10 -3.42
N ILE A 140 -0.16 14.43 -3.00
CA ILE A 140 -0.38 14.13 -1.57
C ILE A 140 0.72 13.21 -1.05
N VAL A 141 1.00 12.12 -1.76
CA VAL A 141 1.97 11.10 -1.32
C VAL A 141 3.39 11.66 -1.31
N ASP A 142 3.76 12.49 -2.29
CA ASP A 142 5.08 13.09 -2.38
C ASP A 142 5.40 14.06 -1.23
N GLN A 143 4.40 14.63 -0.58
CA GLN A 143 4.60 15.49 0.59
C GLN A 143 5.07 14.69 1.83
N ASP A 144 4.75 13.42 1.89
CA ASP A 144 4.89 12.61 3.10
C ASP A 144 6.00 11.55 3.03
N ARG A 145 6.72 11.46 1.91
CA ARG A 145 7.77 10.45 1.73
C ARG A 145 9.06 10.78 2.48
N LYS A 146 9.78 9.73 2.90
CA LYS A 146 11.16 9.81 3.43
C LYS A 146 12.20 9.63 2.34
N SER A 147 11.91 8.78 1.35
CA SER A 147 12.86 8.41 0.30
C SER A 147 12.14 8.26 -1.04
N VAL A 148 12.83 8.62 -2.09
CA VAL A 148 12.44 8.41 -3.49
C VAL A 148 13.26 7.24 -4.02
N VAL A 149 12.60 6.25 -4.58
CA VAL A 149 13.23 5.08 -5.20
C VAL A 149 12.70 4.89 -6.61
#